data_f646fa422023b46484e26d903904b64c
#
_entry.id   f646fa422023b46484e26d903904b64c
#
_cell.length_a   1.000
_cell.length_b   1.000
_cell.length_c   1.000
_cell.angle_alpha   90.00
_cell.angle_beta   90.00
_cell.angle_gamma   90.00
#
_symmetry.space_group_name_H-M   'P 1'
#
loop_
_entity.id
_entity.type
_entity.pdbx_description
1 polymer ?
#
loop_
_entity_poly.entity_id
_entity_poly.type
_entity_poly.pdbx_seq_one_letter_code
_entity_poly.pdbx_strand_id
1 'polypeptide(L)'
;MRLLRTKLKILIPVLLVITAISAAVFIRQQKKILVIEELETGNVYREIPVKTGDELSFQWEHSFEHIPWYEYYEIQKDGNFILHTIAVAGFGAGIPAEMDCKYRYEDGLVYMDEIESVFPQFNWINSQTALKNIKVNGELPRQTHE
;
A
#
# COMPACT_ATOMS: atom_id res chain seq x y z
N MET A 1 13.61 -34.73 -41.05
CA MET A 1 12.40 -33.92 -40.82
C MET A 1 11.42 -34.51 -39.78
N ARG A 2 11.18 -35.80 -39.71
CA ARG A 2 10.22 -36.45 -38.78
C ARG A 2 10.62 -36.29 -37.30
N LEU A 3 11.87 -36.51 -36.93
CA LEU A 3 12.42 -36.38 -35.57
C LEU A 3 12.31 -34.95 -35.00
N LEU A 4 12.48 -33.91 -35.84
CA LEU A 4 12.38 -32.51 -35.43
C LEU A 4 10.93 -32.14 -35.07
N ARG A 5 9.96 -32.63 -35.86
CA ARG A 5 8.53 -32.42 -35.60
C ARG A 5 8.05 -33.12 -34.32
N THR A 6 8.61 -34.29 -33.98
CA THR A 6 8.27 -35.01 -32.75
C THR A 6 8.83 -34.29 -31.52
N LYS A 7 10.08 -33.84 -31.57
CA LYS A 7 10.70 -33.04 -30.48
C LYS A 7 9.94 -31.74 -30.24
N LEU A 8 9.52 -31.05 -31.30
CA LEU A 8 8.75 -29.81 -31.20
C LEU A 8 7.36 -30.02 -30.58
N LYS A 9 6.70 -31.15 -30.88
CA LYS A 9 5.41 -31.53 -30.30
C LYS A 9 5.47 -31.76 -28.78
N ILE A 10 6.63 -32.16 -28.25
CA ILE A 10 6.84 -32.37 -26.81
C ILE A 10 7.33 -31.05 -26.16
N LEU A 11 8.19 -30.30 -26.83
CA LEU A 11 8.80 -29.10 -26.29
C LEU A 11 7.77 -27.96 -26.03
N ILE A 12 6.82 -27.78 -26.95
CA ILE A 12 5.78 -26.74 -26.81
C ILE A 12 4.92 -26.95 -25.56
N PRO A 13 4.30 -28.12 -25.29
CA PRO A 13 3.50 -28.31 -24.09
C PRO A 13 4.32 -28.22 -22.80
N VAL A 14 5.57 -28.68 -22.81
CA VAL A 14 6.46 -28.53 -21.64
C VAL A 14 6.74 -27.07 -21.37
N LEU A 15 7.01 -26.27 -22.38
CA LEU A 15 7.22 -24.80 -22.20
C LEU A 15 5.97 -24.12 -21.69
N LEU A 16 4.78 -24.50 -22.20
CA LEU A 16 3.50 -23.94 -21.71
C LEU A 16 3.25 -24.28 -20.23
N VAL A 17 3.57 -25.50 -19.82
CA VAL A 17 3.45 -25.90 -18.41
C VAL A 17 4.40 -25.10 -17.52
N ILE A 18 5.66 -24.94 -17.94
CA ILE A 18 6.65 -24.15 -17.18
C ILE A 18 6.20 -22.70 -17.06
N THR A 19 5.72 -22.09 -18.15
CA THR A 19 5.23 -20.70 -18.10
C THR A 19 4.00 -20.54 -17.22
N ALA A 20 3.07 -21.50 -17.25
CA ALA A 20 1.89 -21.50 -16.39
C ALA A 20 2.26 -21.64 -14.90
N ILE A 21 3.19 -22.54 -14.56
CA ILE A 21 3.69 -22.70 -13.19
C ILE A 21 4.40 -21.42 -12.72
N SER A 22 5.26 -20.84 -13.56
CA SER A 22 5.99 -19.61 -13.23
C SER A 22 5.02 -18.44 -13.00
N ALA A 23 3.99 -18.30 -13.82
CA ALA A 23 2.95 -17.30 -13.65
C ALA A 23 2.15 -17.52 -12.35
N ALA A 24 1.78 -18.75 -12.03
CA ALA A 24 1.07 -19.07 -10.79
C ALA A 24 1.91 -18.77 -9.53
N VAL A 25 3.20 -19.10 -9.55
CA VAL A 25 4.15 -18.77 -8.46
C VAL A 25 4.29 -17.25 -8.33
N PHE A 26 4.44 -16.53 -9.44
CA PHE A 26 4.54 -15.08 -9.44
C PHE A 26 3.30 -14.42 -8.83
N ILE A 27 2.09 -14.84 -9.24
CA ILE A 27 0.82 -14.33 -8.69
C ILE A 27 0.71 -14.63 -7.19
N ARG A 28 1.12 -15.83 -6.76
CA ARG A 28 1.07 -16.20 -5.33
C ARG A 28 2.02 -15.36 -4.46
N GLN A 29 3.19 -14.99 -4.98
CA GLN A 29 4.15 -14.15 -4.26
C GLN A 29 3.69 -12.69 -4.08
N GLN A 30 2.69 -12.24 -4.85
CA GLN A 30 2.14 -10.90 -4.74
C GLN A 30 1.13 -10.76 -3.59
N LYS A 31 0.54 -11.86 -3.12
CA LYS A 31 -0.48 -11.83 -2.05
C LYS A 31 0.19 -11.62 -0.70
N LYS A 32 -0.31 -10.65 0.05
CA LYS A 32 0.10 -10.29 1.40
C LYS A 32 -1.13 -10.07 2.26
N ILE A 33 -0.94 -9.98 3.56
CA ILE A 33 -1.96 -9.58 4.51
C ILE A 33 -1.43 -8.36 5.26
N LEU A 34 -2.17 -7.27 5.19
CA LEU A 34 -1.98 -6.11 6.04
C LEU A 34 -2.70 -6.39 7.36
N VAL A 35 -1.96 -6.38 8.46
CA VAL A 35 -2.49 -6.65 9.80
C VAL A 35 -2.55 -5.33 10.57
N ILE A 36 -3.70 -5.08 11.20
CA ILE A 36 -3.88 -4.00 12.16
C ILE A 36 -4.08 -4.64 13.52
N GLU A 37 -3.15 -4.39 14.42
CA GLU A 37 -3.12 -5.02 15.74
C GLU A 37 -2.85 -4.02 16.87
N GLU A 38 -3.17 -4.40 18.09
CA GLU A 38 -2.82 -3.66 19.28
C GLU A 38 -1.36 -3.93 19.64
N LEU A 39 -0.58 -2.88 19.77
CA LEU A 39 0.86 -2.96 19.98
C LEU A 39 1.25 -3.69 21.28
N GLU A 40 0.48 -3.50 22.36
CA GLU A 40 0.83 -4.05 23.68
C GLU A 40 0.43 -5.52 23.84
N THR A 41 -0.73 -5.90 23.32
CA THR A 41 -1.30 -7.23 23.51
C THR A 41 -1.15 -8.15 22.32
N GLY A 42 -0.90 -7.60 21.11
CA GLY A 42 -0.90 -8.35 19.87
C GLY A 42 -2.30 -8.76 19.39
N ASN A 43 -3.36 -8.22 20.00
CA ASN A 43 -4.72 -8.51 19.56
C ASN A 43 -4.94 -7.95 18.14
N VAL A 44 -5.29 -8.82 17.22
CA VAL A 44 -5.56 -8.44 15.83
C VAL A 44 -6.96 -7.85 15.73
N TYR A 45 -7.03 -6.59 15.29
CA TYR A 45 -8.30 -5.91 15.00
C TYR A 45 -8.78 -6.20 13.59
N ARG A 46 -7.83 -6.33 12.64
CA ARG A 46 -8.19 -6.54 11.23
C ARG A 46 -7.05 -7.15 10.42
N GLU A 47 -7.44 -8.03 9.52
CA GLU A 47 -6.60 -8.58 8.45
C GLU A 47 -7.19 -8.18 7.10
N ILE A 48 -6.37 -7.59 6.24
CA ILE A 48 -6.79 -7.08 4.93
C ILE A 48 -5.91 -7.73 3.86
N PRO A 49 -6.48 -8.55 2.95
CA PRO A 49 -5.73 -9.09 1.83
C PRO A 49 -5.25 -7.96 0.91
N VAL A 50 -3.95 -7.92 0.67
CA VAL A 50 -3.29 -6.92 -0.17
C VAL A 50 -2.26 -7.61 -1.08
N LYS A 51 -1.70 -6.86 -2.01
CA LYS A 51 -0.60 -7.30 -2.88
C LYS A 51 0.43 -6.20 -3.03
N THR A 52 1.60 -6.57 -3.52
CA THR A 52 2.63 -5.62 -3.91
C THR A 52 2.09 -4.62 -4.94
N GLY A 53 2.35 -3.33 -4.74
CA GLY A 53 1.88 -2.23 -5.57
C GLY A 53 0.49 -1.71 -5.20
N ASP A 54 -0.20 -2.30 -4.20
CA ASP A 54 -1.43 -1.71 -3.69
C ASP A 54 -1.12 -0.40 -2.96
N GLU A 55 -1.99 0.59 -3.14
CA GLU A 55 -1.95 1.83 -2.39
C GLU A 55 -2.62 1.65 -1.03
N LEU A 56 -1.95 2.08 0.02
CA LEU A 56 -2.50 2.24 1.36
C LEU A 56 -2.57 3.74 1.66
N SER A 57 -3.75 4.23 2.00
CA SER A 57 -3.91 5.63 2.38
C SER A 57 -4.53 5.81 3.75
N PHE A 58 -3.99 6.79 4.48
CA PHE A 58 -4.52 7.26 5.73
C PHE A 58 -5.15 8.63 5.56
N GLN A 59 -6.29 8.82 6.16
CA GLN A 59 -6.91 10.13 6.33
C GLN A 59 -6.91 10.48 7.81
N TRP A 60 -6.21 11.54 8.15
CA TRP A 60 -6.14 12.10 9.48
C TRP A 60 -6.86 13.43 9.56
N GLU A 61 -7.22 13.83 10.77
CA GLU A 61 -7.47 15.22 11.14
C GLU A 61 -6.27 15.70 11.97
N HIS A 62 -5.63 16.76 11.53
CA HIS A 62 -4.50 17.33 12.26
C HIS A 62 -4.96 17.77 13.65
N SER A 63 -4.32 17.27 14.71
CA SER A 63 -4.81 17.42 16.09
C SER A 63 -4.86 18.86 16.60
N PHE A 64 -4.04 19.74 16.05
CA PHE A 64 -3.97 21.15 16.46
C PHE A 64 -4.72 22.08 15.49
N GLU A 65 -4.48 21.93 14.19
CA GLU A 65 -5.05 22.82 13.17
C GLU A 65 -6.48 22.40 12.76
N HIS A 66 -6.91 21.19 13.12
CA HIS A 66 -8.21 20.61 12.75
C HIS A 66 -8.48 20.60 11.24
N ILE A 67 -7.41 20.45 10.45
CA ILE A 67 -7.48 20.35 8.99
C ILE A 67 -7.24 18.92 8.52
N PRO A 68 -7.75 18.54 7.35
CA PRO A 68 -7.49 17.22 6.78
C PRO A 68 -6.02 17.06 6.41
N TRP A 69 -5.53 15.85 6.71
CA TRP A 69 -4.20 15.37 6.36
C TRP A 69 -4.33 13.99 5.75
N TYR A 70 -3.72 13.77 4.60
CA TYR A 70 -3.72 12.50 3.88
C TYR A 70 -2.28 12.04 3.66
N GLU A 71 -2.08 10.73 3.76
CA GLU A 71 -0.82 10.07 3.46
C GLU A 71 -1.10 8.92 2.52
N TYR A 72 -0.26 8.77 1.48
CA TYR A 72 -0.38 7.74 0.45
C TYR A 72 0.89 6.94 0.37
N TYR A 73 0.75 5.65 0.56
CA TYR A 73 1.84 4.68 0.61
C TYR A 73 1.64 3.60 -0.44
N GLU A 74 2.74 3.06 -0.99
CA GLU A 74 2.73 1.85 -1.80
C GLU A 74 3.27 0.66 -1.01
N ILE A 75 2.59 -0.48 -1.09
CA ILE A 75 3.00 -1.74 -0.45
C ILE A 75 4.08 -2.41 -1.30
N GLN A 76 5.27 -2.59 -0.73
CA GLN A 76 6.41 -3.15 -1.41
C GLN A 76 6.48 -4.68 -1.33
N LYS A 77 7.29 -5.28 -2.22
CA LYS A 77 7.48 -6.73 -2.29
C LYS A 77 8.04 -7.32 -0.99
N ASP A 78 8.87 -6.62 -0.28
CA ASP A 78 9.47 -7.04 1.00
C ASP A 78 8.55 -6.84 2.21
N GLY A 79 7.40 -6.19 2.02
CA GLY A 79 6.42 -5.88 3.05
C GLY A 79 6.56 -4.48 3.63
N ASN A 80 7.56 -3.72 3.21
CA ASN A 80 7.68 -2.31 3.57
C ASN A 80 6.62 -1.46 2.86
N PHE A 81 6.46 -0.23 3.32
CA PHE A 81 5.61 0.79 2.74
C PHE A 81 6.48 1.95 2.28
N ILE A 82 6.26 2.46 1.08
CA ILE A 82 6.90 3.68 0.60
C ILE A 82 5.88 4.81 0.64
N LEU A 83 6.16 5.87 1.40
CA LEU A 83 5.38 7.09 1.39
C LEU A 83 5.71 7.87 0.13
N HIS A 84 4.74 8.02 -0.75
CA HIS A 84 4.90 8.78 -1.98
C HIS A 84 4.39 10.22 -1.85
N THR A 85 3.26 10.39 -1.16
CA THR A 85 2.56 11.67 -1.13
C THR A 85 1.99 11.95 0.25
N ILE A 86 2.13 13.19 0.70
CA ILE A 86 1.34 13.80 1.77
C ILE A 86 0.48 14.90 1.15
N ALA A 87 -0.79 14.99 1.55
CA ALA A 87 -1.66 16.09 1.15
C ALA A 87 -2.30 16.74 2.39
N VAL A 88 -2.19 18.07 2.50
CA VAL A 88 -2.69 18.83 3.64
C VAL A 88 -3.47 20.06 3.19
N ALA A 89 -4.46 20.49 3.97
CA ALA A 89 -5.27 21.67 3.64
C ALA A 89 -4.58 23.01 4.00
N GLY A 90 -3.41 22.96 4.62
CA GLY A 90 -2.64 24.16 4.98
C GLY A 90 -1.37 23.77 5.73
N PHE A 91 -0.55 24.77 6.00
CA PHE A 91 0.67 24.60 6.80
C PHE A 91 0.42 25.10 8.23
N GLY A 92 1.00 24.41 9.21
CA GLY A 92 0.86 24.74 10.63
C GLY A 92 1.83 23.97 11.49
N ALA A 93 1.56 23.89 12.78
CA ALA A 93 2.44 23.24 13.75
C ALA A 93 2.61 21.74 13.43
N GLY A 94 3.85 21.30 13.23
CA GLY A 94 4.18 19.90 12.94
C GLY A 94 3.98 19.45 11.49
N ILE A 95 3.50 20.35 10.61
CA ILE A 95 3.39 20.08 9.18
C ILE A 95 4.72 20.49 8.53
N PRO A 96 5.39 19.59 7.76
CA PRO A 96 6.63 19.94 7.09
C PRO A 96 6.41 21.09 6.11
N ALA A 97 7.00 22.24 6.37
CA ALA A 97 6.92 23.39 5.47
C ALA A 97 7.94 23.32 4.32
N GLU A 98 9.04 22.58 4.53
CA GLU A 98 10.12 22.41 3.58
C GLU A 98 10.51 20.92 3.56
N MET A 99 10.25 20.26 2.44
CA MET A 99 10.67 18.88 2.15
C MET A 99 11.35 18.87 0.79
N ASP A 100 12.31 17.95 0.62
CA ASP A 100 12.88 17.65 -0.70
C ASP A 100 11.89 16.78 -1.49
N CYS A 101 10.86 17.45 -2.05
CA CYS A 101 9.74 16.81 -2.74
C CYS A 101 9.16 17.77 -3.78
N LYS A 102 8.23 17.30 -4.61
CA LYS A 102 7.49 18.16 -5.54
C LYS A 102 6.21 18.66 -4.89
N TYR A 103 5.98 19.97 -4.97
CA TYR A 103 4.76 20.59 -4.46
C TYR A 103 3.74 20.80 -5.58
N ARG A 104 2.49 20.44 -5.32
CA ARG A 104 1.34 20.62 -6.19
C ARG A 104 0.16 21.16 -5.38
N TYR A 105 -0.58 22.10 -5.96
CA TYR A 105 -1.75 22.70 -5.34
C TYR A 105 -2.99 22.31 -6.14
N GLU A 106 -3.91 21.57 -5.51
CA GLU A 106 -5.11 21.06 -6.18
C GLU A 106 -6.23 20.89 -5.15
N ASP A 107 -7.45 21.25 -5.54
CA ASP A 107 -8.68 21.09 -4.74
C ASP A 107 -8.58 21.60 -3.29
N GLY A 108 -7.84 22.69 -3.06
CA GLY A 108 -7.64 23.29 -1.73
C GLY A 108 -6.64 22.54 -0.85
N LEU A 109 -5.91 21.59 -1.40
CA LEU A 109 -4.84 20.86 -0.74
C LEU A 109 -3.47 21.21 -1.32
N VAL A 110 -2.47 21.14 -0.48
CA VAL A 110 -1.06 21.13 -0.85
C VAL A 110 -0.59 19.69 -0.85
N TYR A 111 -0.20 19.20 -2.01
CA TYR A 111 0.39 17.88 -2.18
C TYR A 111 1.92 18.00 -2.17
N MET A 112 2.54 17.15 -1.40
CA MET A 112 3.98 16.91 -1.36
C MET A 112 4.23 15.54 -1.97
N ASP A 113 4.58 15.52 -3.25
CA ASP A 113 4.76 14.30 -4.05
C ASP A 113 6.24 13.89 -4.13
N GLU A 114 6.51 12.62 -4.45
CA GLU A 114 7.86 12.05 -4.61
C GLU A 114 8.71 12.07 -3.33
N ILE A 115 8.08 11.77 -2.19
CA ILE A 115 8.77 11.76 -0.88
C ILE A 115 9.72 10.55 -0.75
N GLU A 116 9.31 9.37 -1.22
CA GLU A 116 10.08 8.11 -1.27
C GLU A 116 10.63 7.60 0.07
N SER A 117 9.98 7.95 1.18
CA SER A 117 10.37 7.48 2.51
C SER A 117 9.86 6.07 2.80
N VAL A 118 10.73 5.20 3.32
CA VAL A 118 10.44 3.78 3.57
C VAL A 118 10.06 3.56 5.02
N PHE A 119 8.95 2.83 5.23
CA PHE A 119 8.43 2.45 6.55
C PHE A 119 8.24 0.94 6.63
N PRO A 120 8.86 0.23 7.60
CA PRO A 120 8.62 -1.20 7.80
C PRO A 120 7.27 -1.49 8.47
N GLN A 121 6.78 -0.53 9.25
CA GLN A 121 5.51 -0.58 9.97
C GLN A 121 5.06 0.81 10.37
N PHE A 122 3.80 0.93 10.80
CA PHE A 122 3.25 2.16 11.38
C PHE A 122 2.80 1.88 12.80
N ASN A 123 3.06 2.83 13.69
CA ASN A 123 2.52 2.84 15.05
C ASN A 123 1.83 4.18 15.29
N TRP A 124 0.62 4.14 15.81
CA TRP A 124 -0.10 5.37 16.17
C TRP A 124 -0.90 5.18 17.45
N ILE A 125 -1.16 6.28 18.14
CA ILE A 125 -2.09 6.27 19.27
C ILE A 125 -3.49 6.35 18.68
N ASN A 126 -4.33 5.35 18.98
CA ASN A 126 -5.71 5.37 18.53
C ASN A 126 -6.47 6.52 19.21
N SER A 127 -7.00 7.41 18.40
CA SER A 127 -7.81 8.54 18.84
C SER A 127 -9.11 8.55 18.04
N GLN A 128 -10.23 8.73 18.73
CA GLN A 128 -11.54 8.81 18.08
C GLN A 128 -11.68 10.02 17.15
N THR A 129 -10.79 11.00 17.28
CA THR A 129 -10.85 12.26 16.54
C THR A 129 -9.79 12.36 15.44
N ALA A 130 -8.62 11.75 15.59
CA ALA A 130 -7.50 11.96 14.67
C ALA A 130 -7.55 11.09 13.43
N LEU A 131 -7.54 9.76 13.57
CA LEU A 131 -7.63 8.86 12.41
C LEU A 131 -9.07 8.73 11.95
N LYS A 132 -9.36 9.14 10.73
CA LYS A 132 -10.70 9.07 10.14
C LYS A 132 -10.91 7.81 9.31
N ASN A 133 -9.96 7.50 8.44
CA ASN A 133 -10.06 6.37 7.52
C ASN A 133 -8.69 5.77 7.21
N ILE A 134 -8.70 4.43 6.99
CA ILE A 134 -7.64 3.71 6.31
C ILE A 134 -8.27 3.10 5.07
N LYS A 135 -7.68 3.30 3.89
CA LYS A 135 -8.17 2.76 2.62
C LYS A 135 -7.09 1.97 1.92
N VAL A 136 -7.51 0.97 1.16
CA VAL A 136 -6.65 0.24 0.23
C VAL A 136 -7.20 0.45 -1.18
N ASN A 137 -6.37 0.96 -2.09
CA ASN A 137 -6.76 1.33 -3.46
C ASN A 137 -8.01 2.25 -3.50
N GLY A 138 -8.07 3.21 -2.58
CA GLY A 138 -9.17 4.17 -2.48
C GLY A 138 -10.45 3.63 -1.84
N GLU A 139 -10.53 2.33 -1.53
CA GLU A 139 -11.71 1.70 -0.93
C GLU A 139 -11.50 1.44 0.57
N LEU A 140 -12.57 1.60 1.36
CA LEU A 140 -12.57 1.14 2.75
C LEU A 140 -12.48 -0.38 2.76
N PRO A 141 -11.62 -0.98 3.61
CA PRO A 141 -11.51 -2.41 3.72
C PRO A 141 -12.87 -3.02 4.10
N ARG A 142 -13.31 -4.05 3.37
CA ARG A 142 -14.54 -4.75 3.67
C ARG A 142 -14.49 -5.31 5.08
N GLN A 143 -15.59 -5.20 5.81
CA GLN A 143 -15.74 -5.92 7.07
C GLN A 143 -15.84 -7.41 6.75
N THR A 144 -14.86 -8.19 7.16
CA THR A 144 -15.02 -9.65 7.22
C THR A 144 -15.87 -9.92 8.47
N HIS A 145 -17.17 -10.13 8.27
CA HIS A 145 -18.01 -10.70 9.31
C HIS A 145 -17.63 -12.18 9.41
N GLU A 146 -16.96 -12.57 10.49
CA GLU A 146 -17.05 -13.92 11.02
C GLU A 146 -18.16 -13.97 12.07
#